data_bc6b6ee597c07291f7d72a70aa5c5959
#
_entry.id   bc6b6ee597c07291f7d72a70aa5c5959
#
_cell.length_a   1.000
_cell.length_b   1.000
_cell.length_c   1.000
_cell.angle_alpha   90.00
_cell.angle_beta   90.00
_cell.angle_gamma   90.00
#
_symmetry.space_group_name_H-M   'P 1'
#
loop_
_entity.id
_entity.type
_entity.pdbx_description
1 polymer ?
#
loop_
_entity_poly.entity_id
_entity_poly.type
_entity_poly.pdbx_seq_one_letter_code
_entity_poly.pdbx_strand_id
1 'polypeptide(L)'
;MSTLNIDTAPPLSAPIGSASDVARLINQRSEKNTHARMIVLLALGGVFLDAYDLTTLSYGIDDVVREFSLSPLLTGVVTSSIMVGTILGNLVGGWLTDKYGRYQVFMADMLFFVVSAIAAGLAPNVWVLIGARFLMGIGVGIDLPVAMAYLAEFSKFSGKANKASRLAAWCPMWYAASSMCFLIIFALYFLLPAEHANWLWRASLIFGAVPALLIIMVRSKFMNESPLWAANQGDLKEAARILRESYGIAAHEAEPDAAQPAAPPKVSFRVLFRKPYRERTLVASVMNVCISFEYTAIAFFLPSILAQFLGAGVFETISASLGLNVLFAFTGGLLGMRLAWKYPSRHVAIAGFALQFIALIALALIGHPQAAFGVGLAILMLGLWLFAEGFGPGAQMMIYPALSYPTPIRATGVGFGRSLSGIGSALALFILPILQARFGTDMFWIVSLAAAIPIVFLLIIRFEPTARDIDDLADRA
;
A
#
# COMPACT_ATOMS: atom_id res chain seq x y z
N MET A 1 55.58 -18.02 27.48
CA MET A 1 54.33 -18.04 26.71
C MET A 1 53.25 -17.37 27.57
N SER A 2 53.08 -16.08 27.41
CA SER A 2 52.11 -15.29 28.17
C SER A 2 50.82 -15.19 27.32
N THR A 3 49.76 -15.78 27.78
CA THR A 3 48.41 -15.65 27.24
C THR A 3 47.91 -14.24 27.55
N LEU A 4 47.79 -13.43 26.51
CA LEU A 4 47.09 -12.13 26.56
C LEU A 4 45.62 -12.42 26.86
N ASN A 5 45.20 -12.14 28.08
CA ASN A 5 43.81 -11.94 28.45
C ASN A 5 43.34 -10.69 27.73
N ILE A 6 42.58 -10.82 26.69
CA ILE A 6 41.80 -9.71 26.12
C ILE A 6 40.62 -9.51 27.10
N ASP A 7 40.79 -8.55 28.00
CA ASP A 7 39.74 -7.96 28.80
C ASP A 7 38.67 -7.41 27.82
N THR A 8 37.60 -8.20 27.59
CA THR A 8 36.38 -7.67 26.99
C THR A 8 35.69 -6.84 28.05
N ALA A 9 36.06 -5.57 28.16
CA ALA A 9 35.28 -4.61 28.91
C ALA A 9 33.82 -4.68 28.37
N PRO A 10 32.80 -4.77 29.24
CA PRO A 10 31.42 -4.75 28.80
C PRO A 10 31.18 -3.50 27.96
N PRO A 11 30.45 -3.56 26.86
CA PRO A 11 30.25 -2.41 26.01
C PRO A 11 29.66 -1.29 26.87
N LEU A 12 30.34 -0.13 26.87
CA LEU A 12 29.93 1.06 27.60
C LEU A 12 28.46 1.33 27.32
N SER A 13 27.64 1.23 28.35
CA SER A 13 26.20 1.48 28.26
C SER A 13 25.96 2.95 27.95
N ALA A 14 25.25 3.24 26.85
CA ALA A 14 24.98 4.59 26.42
C ALA A 14 23.87 5.24 27.26
N PRO A 15 24.06 6.44 27.79
CA PRO A 15 23.01 7.15 28.51
C PRO A 15 21.95 7.65 27.52
N ILE A 16 20.66 7.49 27.84
CA ILE A 16 19.53 8.04 27.10
C ILE A 16 18.74 8.98 28.00
N GLY A 17 18.66 10.25 27.62
CA GLY A 17 17.88 11.30 28.27
C GLY A 17 16.68 11.73 27.47
N SER A 18 16.61 11.33 26.20
CA SER A 18 15.55 11.80 25.27
C SER A 18 15.31 10.83 24.12
N ALA A 19 14.18 10.99 23.42
CA ALA A 19 13.88 10.26 22.19
C ALA A 19 14.91 10.51 21.08
N SER A 20 15.57 11.67 21.06
CA SER A 20 16.63 11.98 20.11
C SER A 20 17.89 11.14 20.34
N ASP A 21 18.21 10.80 21.59
CA ASP A 21 19.32 9.90 21.91
C ASP A 21 19.02 8.47 21.46
N VAL A 22 17.80 8.01 21.68
CA VAL A 22 17.31 6.71 21.19
C VAL A 22 17.44 6.65 19.66
N ALA A 23 16.95 7.68 18.94
CA ALA A 23 17.04 7.76 17.48
C ALA A 23 18.50 7.74 17.00
N ARG A 24 19.41 8.45 17.67
CA ARG A 24 20.84 8.49 17.37
C ARG A 24 21.48 7.11 17.52
N LEU A 25 21.20 6.41 18.61
CA LEU A 25 21.76 5.08 18.89
C LEU A 25 21.29 4.03 17.88
N ILE A 26 20.01 4.03 17.55
CA ILE A 26 19.43 3.15 16.50
C ILE A 26 20.12 3.44 15.17
N ASN A 27 20.24 4.72 14.81
CA ASN A 27 20.85 5.16 13.57
C ASN A 27 22.33 4.80 13.41
N GLN A 28 23.10 4.75 14.50
CA GLN A 28 24.53 4.41 14.46
C GLN A 28 24.79 2.91 14.23
N ARG A 29 23.88 2.02 14.66
CA ARG A 29 24.06 0.55 14.60
C ARG A 29 23.22 -0.17 13.55
N SER A 30 22.32 0.49 12.84
CA SER A 30 21.27 -0.12 12.02
C SER A 30 21.72 -0.93 10.79
N GLU A 31 23.00 -0.89 10.39
CA GLU A 31 23.42 -1.50 9.11
C GLU A 31 23.53 -3.03 9.08
N LYS A 32 23.52 -3.73 10.21
CA LYS A 32 23.72 -5.19 10.26
C LYS A 32 22.75 -5.98 11.16
N ASN A 33 21.64 -5.41 11.60
CA ASN A 33 20.81 -6.09 12.57
C ASN A 33 19.73 -6.95 11.89
N THR A 34 19.73 -8.26 12.19
CA THR A 34 18.73 -9.24 11.71
C THR A 34 17.31 -8.86 12.17
N HIS A 35 17.16 -8.25 13.34
CA HIS A 35 15.89 -7.74 13.86
C HIS A 35 15.30 -6.64 12.98
N ALA A 36 16.10 -5.67 12.55
CA ALA A 36 15.63 -4.60 11.66
C ALA A 36 15.12 -5.14 10.31
N ARG A 37 15.77 -6.18 9.77
CA ARG A 37 15.31 -6.86 8.55
C ARG A 37 13.97 -7.59 8.77
N MET A 38 13.82 -8.23 9.93
CA MET A 38 12.57 -8.93 10.26
C MET A 38 11.41 -7.94 10.43
N ILE A 39 11.62 -6.79 11.07
CA ILE A 39 10.61 -5.74 11.22
C ILE A 39 10.17 -5.21 9.85
N VAL A 40 11.12 -4.98 8.93
CA VAL A 40 10.80 -4.58 7.55
C VAL A 40 9.96 -5.65 6.83
N LEU A 41 10.32 -6.92 6.97
CA LEU A 41 9.56 -8.04 6.39
C LEU A 41 8.13 -8.11 6.98
N LEU A 42 7.98 -7.90 8.28
CA LEU A 42 6.68 -7.92 8.95
C LEU A 42 5.80 -6.72 8.59
N ALA A 43 6.40 -5.55 8.37
CA ALA A 43 5.69 -4.39 7.83
C ALA A 43 5.24 -4.61 6.37
N LEU A 44 6.07 -5.27 5.56
CA LEU A 44 5.69 -5.68 4.20
C LEU A 44 4.61 -6.78 4.18
N GLY A 45 4.51 -7.58 5.24
CA GLY A 45 3.45 -8.56 5.43
C GLY A 45 2.04 -7.95 5.49
N GLY A 46 1.89 -6.74 6.06
CA GLY A 46 0.65 -5.97 6.01
C GLY A 46 0.26 -5.61 4.57
N VAL A 47 1.22 -5.09 3.79
CA VAL A 47 0.99 -4.78 2.36
C VAL A 47 0.56 -6.03 1.57
N PHE A 48 1.09 -7.21 1.92
CA PHE A 48 0.64 -8.46 1.33
C PHE A 48 -0.84 -8.74 1.63
N LEU A 49 -1.27 -8.58 2.89
CA LEU A 49 -2.68 -8.78 3.27
C LEU A 49 -3.61 -7.80 2.57
N ASP A 50 -3.24 -6.53 2.50
CA ASP A 50 -4.03 -5.51 1.81
C ASP A 50 -4.28 -5.88 0.34
N ALA A 51 -3.21 -6.29 -0.37
CA ALA A 51 -3.29 -6.70 -1.76
C ALA A 51 -4.09 -8.00 -1.92
N TYR A 52 -3.92 -8.96 -0.99
CA TYR A 52 -4.66 -10.22 -0.98
C TYR A 52 -6.17 -9.99 -0.84
N ASP A 53 -6.58 -9.21 0.17
CA ASP A 53 -8.00 -8.99 0.48
C ASP A 53 -8.75 -8.23 -0.60
N LEU A 54 -8.07 -7.30 -1.28
CA LEU A 54 -8.63 -6.63 -2.45
C LEU A 54 -8.74 -7.59 -3.64
N THR A 55 -7.70 -8.36 -3.93
CA THR A 55 -7.66 -9.26 -5.08
C THR A 55 -8.65 -10.42 -4.94
N THR A 56 -8.87 -10.96 -3.73
CA THR A 56 -9.82 -12.06 -3.47
C THR A 56 -11.24 -11.68 -3.84
N LEU A 57 -11.74 -10.52 -3.42
CA LEU A 57 -13.09 -10.11 -3.79
C LEU A 57 -13.19 -9.70 -5.26
N SER A 58 -12.10 -9.17 -5.82
CA SER A 58 -11.99 -8.88 -7.26
C SER A 58 -12.35 -10.10 -8.12
N TYR A 59 -11.79 -11.25 -7.78
CA TYR A 59 -12.13 -12.52 -8.41
C TYR A 59 -13.57 -12.95 -8.15
N GLY A 60 -14.02 -12.86 -6.89
CA GLY A 60 -15.29 -13.42 -6.44
C GLY A 60 -16.51 -12.53 -6.68
N ILE A 61 -16.34 -11.31 -7.20
CA ILE A 61 -17.45 -10.34 -7.25
C ILE A 61 -18.62 -10.82 -8.14
N ASP A 62 -18.33 -11.48 -9.24
CA ASP A 62 -19.38 -11.99 -10.16
C ASP A 62 -20.17 -13.13 -9.50
N ASP A 63 -19.54 -13.96 -8.67
CA ASP A 63 -20.20 -15.00 -7.89
C ASP A 63 -21.06 -14.40 -6.77
N VAL A 64 -20.58 -13.38 -6.08
CA VAL A 64 -21.33 -12.62 -5.07
C VAL A 64 -22.56 -11.96 -5.69
N VAL A 65 -22.43 -11.34 -6.86
CA VAL A 65 -23.54 -10.73 -7.60
C VAL A 65 -24.60 -11.77 -7.94
N ARG A 66 -24.19 -12.94 -8.41
CA ARG A 66 -25.11 -14.04 -8.74
C ARG A 66 -25.77 -14.62 -7.49
N GLU A 67 -25.03 -14.90 -6.43
CA GLU A 67 -25.52 -15.54 -5.22
C GLU A 67 -26.53 -14.66 -4.47
N PHE A 68 -26.26 -13.36 -4.35
CA PHE A 68 -27.12 -12.42 -3.63
C PHE A 68 -28.04 -11.62 -4.56
N SER A 69 -28.05 -11.88 -5.88
CA SER A 69 -28.87 -11.19 -6.89
C SER A 69 -28.72 -9.66 -6.80
N LEU A 70 -27.48 -9.18 -6.78
CA LEU A 70 -27.18 -7.77 -6.52
C LEU A 70 -27.48 -6.89 -7.74
N SER A 71 -28.08 -5.72 -7.48
CA SER A 71 -28.12 -4.64 -8.45
C SER A 71 -26.73 -3.99 -8.61
N PRO A 72 -26.45 -3.31 -9.75
CA PRO A 72 -25.17 -2.60 -9.94
C PRO A 72 -24.86 -1.60 -8.82
N LEU A 73 -25.87 -0.92 -8.31
CA LEU A 73 -25.73 0.00 -7.18
C LEU A 73 -25.28 -0.73 -5.91
N LEU A 74 -25.91 -1.85 -5.57
CA LEU A 74 -25.58 -2.61 -4.36
C LEU A 74 -24.23 -3.30 -4.51
N THR A 75 -23.86 -3.73 -5.72
CA THR A 75 -22.51 -4.20 -6.04
C THR A 75 -21.48 -3.13 -5.75
N GLY A 76 -21.73 -1.87 -6.17
CA GLY A 76 -20.89 -0.74 -5.85
C GLY A 76 -20.73 -0.49 -4.33
N VAL A 77 -21.81 -0.67 -3.55
CA VAL A 77 -21.76 -0.56 -2.08
C VAL A 77 -20.90 -1.68 -1.48
N VAL A 78 -21.08 -2.93 -1.91
CA VAL A 78 -20.28 -4.09 -1.45
C VAL A 78 -18.80 -3.87 -1.73
N THR A 79 -18.45 -3.50 -2.95
CA THR A 79 -17.05 -3.33 -3.38
C THR A 79 -16.39 -2.13 -2.72
N SER A 80 -17.09 -1.01 -2.57
CA SER A 80 -16.55 0.22 -1.98
C SER A 80 -16.47 0.21 -0.45
N SER A 81 -17.22 -0.67 0.24
CA SER A 81 -17.31 -0.69 1.71
C SER A 81 -15.94 -0.81 2.40
N ILE A 82 -15.02 -1.61 1.84
CA ILE A 82 -13.66 -1.73 2.36
C ILE A 82 -12.90 -0.41 2.31
N MET A 83 -13.02 0.36 1.23
CA MET A 83 -12.32 1.65 1.09
C MET A 83 -12.89 2.71 2.02
N VAL A 84 -14.20 2.70 2.27
CA VAL A 84 -14.82 3.56 3.28
C VAL A 84 -14.27 3.24 4.67
N GLY A 85 -14.16 1.94 5.01
CA GLY A 85 -13.49 1.49 6.24
C GLY A 85 -12.03 1.93 6.31
N THR A 86 -11.28 1.81 5.21
CA THR A 86 -9.87 2.21 5.12
C THR A 86 -9.67 3.71 5.36
N ILE A 87 -10.54 4.56 4.84
CA ILE A 87 -10.49 6.01 5.09
C ILE A 87 -10.66 6.28 6.59
N LEU A 88 -11.64 5.66 7.25
CA LEU A 88 -11.85 5.80 8.69
C LEU A 88 -10.68 5.24 9.50
N GLY A 89 -10.19 4.06 9.13
CA GLY A 89 -9.02 3.44 9.76
C GLY A 89 -7.78 4.33 9.69
N ASN A 90 -7.49 4.92 8.53
CA ASN A 90 -6.38 5.87 8.35
C ASN A 90 -6.51 7.12 9.24
N LEU A 91 -7.72 7.65 9.40
CA LEU A 91 -7.96 8.83 10.24
C LEU A 91 -7.73 8.55 11.73
N VAL A 92 -8.12 7.35 12.19
CA VAL A 92 -8.06 6.97 13.60
C VAL A 92 -6.74 6.25 13.94
N GLY A 93 -6.17 5.51 12.99
CA GLY A 93 -5.00 4.66 13.18
C GLY A 93 -3.77 5.40 13.69
N GLY A 94 -3.48 6.58 13.14
CA GLY A 94 -2.36 7.39 13.61
C GLY A 94 -2.51 7.81 15.08
N TRP A 95 -3.71 8.26 15.47
CA TRP A 95 -4.00 8.63 16.86
C TRP A 95 -3.93 7.43 17.81
N LEU A 96 -4.49 6.27 17.41
CA LEU A 96 -4.39 5.04 18.19
C LEU A 96 -2.94 4.62 18.40
N THR A 97 -2.12 4.67 17.34
CA THR A 97 -0.71 4.31 17.37
C THR A 97 0.10 5.20 18.30
N ASP A 98 -0.16 6.50 18.31
CA ASP A 98 0.52 7.44 19.21
C ASP A 98 0.10 7.26 20.67
N LYS A 99 -1.18 6.91 20.91
CA LYS A 99 -1.73 6.76 22.25
C LYS A 99 -1.40 5.42 22.90
N TYR A 100 -1.58 4.31 22.18
CA TYR A 100 -1.50 2.96 22.72
C TYR A 100 -0.21 2.22 22.39
N GLY A 101 0.63 2.79 21.52
CA GLY A 101 1.86 2.16 21.05
C GLY A 101 1.72 1.47 19.70
N ARG A 102 2.89 1.28 19.06
CA ARG A 102 2.94 0.69 17.71
C ARG A 102 2.60 -0.79 17.75
N TYR A 103 3.19 -1.53 18.71
CA TYR A 103 3.02 -2.97 18.81
C TYR A 103 1.56 -3.38 19.10
N GLN A 104 0.92 -2.73 20.09
CA GLN A 104 -0.45 -3.09 20.47
C GLN A 104 -1.44 -2.82 19.34
N VAL A 105 -1.33 -1.67 18.67
CA VAL A 105 -2.20 -1.31 17.56
C VAL A 105 -1.96 -2.24 16.37
N PHE A 106 -0.70 -2.59 16.11
CA PHE A 106 -0.29 -3.49 15.03
C PHE A 106 -0.67 -4.96 15.26
N MET A 107 -0.93 -5.37 16.51
CA MET A 107 -1.51 -6.66 16.81
C MET A 107 -3.04 -6.65 16.73
N ALA A 108 -3.65 -5.52 17.13
CA ALA A 108 -5.10 -5.37 17.09
C ALA A 108 -5.65 -5.29 15.66
N ASP A 109 -4.95 -4.61 14.74
CA ASP A 109 -5.36 -4.51 13.34
C ASP A 109 -5.42 -5.88 12.64
N MET A 110 -4.46 -6.78 12.94
CA MET A 110 -4.47 -8.14 12.40
C MET A 110 -5.68 -8.96 12.86
N LEU A 111 -6.24 -8.69 14.04
CA LEU A 111 -7.49 -9.33 14.48
C LEU A 111 -8.68 -8.86 13.63
N PHE A 112 -8.69 -7.59 13.18
CA PHE A 112 -9.69 -7.13 12.22
C PHE A 112 -9.62 -7.92 10.92
N PHE A 113 -8.42 -8.20 10.40
CA PHE A 113 -8.25 -9.04 9.21
C PHE A 113 -8.78 -10.46 9.42
N VAL A 114 -8.41 -11.14 10.51
CA VAL A 114 -8.85 -12.52 10.78
C VAL A 114 -10.37 -12.59 10.92
N VAL A 115 -10.94 -11.74 11.79
CA VAL A 115 -12.38 -11.76 12.09
C VAL A 115 -13.18 -11.40 10.85
N SER A 116 -12.76 -10.37 10.12
CA SER A 116 -13.49 -9.91 8.93
C SER A 116 -13.36 -10.87 7.76
N ALA A 117 -12.22 -11.54 7.55
CA ALA A 117 -12.04 -12.55 6.51
C ALA A 117 -12.98 -13.75 6.73
N ILE A 118 -13.05 -14.25 7.96
CA ILE A 118 -13.97 -15.34 8.34
C ILE A 118 -15.43 -14.89 8.21
N ALA A 119 -15.77 -13.70 8.74
CA ALA A 119 -17.13 -13.18 8.67
C ALA A 119 -17.60 -12.92 7.23
N ALA A 120 -16.70 -12.41 6.37
CA ALA A 120 -17.01 -12.18 4.95
C ALA A 120 -17.25 -13.50 4.20
N GLY A 121 -16.39 -14.51 4.40
CA GLY A 121 -16.54 -15.79 3.74
C GLY A 121 -17.73 -16.62 4.24
N LEU A 122 -18.17 -16.43 5.49
CA LEU A 122 -19.34 -17.08 6.07
C LEU A 122 -20.61 -16.22 6.00
N ALA A 123 -20.59 -15.07 5.31
CA ALA A 123 -21.70 -14.14 5.24
C ALA A 123 -22.98 -14.80 4.71
N PRO A 124 -24.09 -14.83 5.50
CA PRO A 124 -25.35 -15.41 5.08
C PRO A 124 -26.16 -14.47 4.18
N ASN A 125 -25.81 -13.20 4.14
CA ASN A 125 -26.46 -12.17 3.33
C ASN A 125 -25.51 -11.02 3.02
N VAL A 126 -25.91 -10.18 2.08
CA VAL A 126 -25.09 -9.06 1.60
C VAL A 126 -24.75 -8.04 2.69
N TRP A 127 -25.62 -7.81 3.67
CA TRP A 127 -25.39 -6.81 4.72
C TRP A 127 -24.28 -7.22 5.68
N VAL A 128 -24.20 -8.52 5.99
CA VAL A 128 -23.08 -9.09 6.78
C VAL A 128 -21.80 -9.00 5.98
N LEU A 129 -21.82 -9.28 4.67
CA LEU A 129 -20.66 -9.11 3.79
C LEU A 129 -20.19 -7.65 3.75
N ILE A 130 -21.09 -6.68 3.59
CA ILE A 130 -20.77 -5.25 3.62
C ILE A 130 -20.11 -4.87 4.97
N GLY A 131 -20.72 -5.29 6.09
CA GLY A 131 -20.19 -5.03 7.44
C GLY A 131 -18.81 -5.64 7.65
N ALA A 132 -18.60 -6.89 7.23
CA ALA A 132 -17.32 -7.56 7.31
C ALA A 132 -16.25 -6.88 6.44
N ARG A 133 -16.56 -6.49 5.21
CA ARG A 133 -15.66 -5.74 4.33
C ARG A 133 -15.32 -4.35 4.88
N PHE A 134 -16.30 -3.65 5.45
CA PHE A 134 -16.06 -2.37 6.12
C PHE A 134 -15.12 -2.52 7.32
N LEU A 135 -15.34 -3.55 8.16
CA LEU A 135 -14.48 -3.87 9.30
C LEU A 135 -13.05 -4.21 8.85
N MET A 136 -12.91 -5.02 7.80
CA MET A 136 -11.62 -5.32 7.17
C MET A 136 -10.92 -4.05 6.71
N GLY A 137 -11.66 -3.13 6.09
CA GLY A 137 -11.15 -1.83 5.67
C GLY A 137 -10.59 -1.00 6.84
N ILE A 138 -11.24 -1.02 8.01
CA ILE A 138 -10.71 -0.34 9.21
C ILE A 138 -9.33 -0.93 9.56
N GLY A 139 -9.17 -2.26 9.54
CA GLY A 139 -7.88 -2.92 9.75
C GLY A 139 -6.81 -2.45 8.75
N VAL A 140 -7.12 -2.50 7.43
CA VAL A 140 -6.24 -1.99 6.35
C VAL A 140 -5.82 -0.54 6.60
N GLY A 141 -6.78 0.31 7.00
CA GLY A 141 -6.50 1.73 7.27
C GLY A 141 -5.62 1.96 8.49
N ILE A 142 -5.69 1.11 9.50
CA ILE A 142 -4.84 1.18 10.70
C ILE A 142 -3.44 0.63 10.40
N ASP A 143 -3.31 -0.48 9.68
CA ASP A 143 -2.03 -1.17 9.42
C ASP A 143 -1.01 -0.24 8.74
N LEU A 144 -1.42 0.49 7.71
CA LEU A 144 -0.50 1.29 6.91
C LEU A 144 0.22 2.41 7.68
N PRO A 145 -0.45 3.27 8.48
CA PRO A 145 0.23 4.26 9.31
C PRO A 145 1.21 3.64 10.30
N VAL A 146 0.86 2.50 10.91
CA VAL A 146 1.72 1.79 11.87
C VAL A 146 2.93 1.20 11.18
N ALA A 147 2.75 0.51 10.04
CA ALA A 147 3.84 -0.04 9.24
C ALA A 147 4.81 1.04 8.78
N MET A 148 4.30 2.20 8.33
CA MET A 148 5.14 3.32 7.90
C MET A 148 5.89 3.98 9.06
N ALA A 149 5.30 4.04 10.26
CA ALA A 149 5.98 4.52 11.46
C ALA A 149 7.16 3.60 11.81
N TYR A 150 6.95 2.28 11.82
CA TYR A 150 8.03 1.31 12.01
C TYR A 150 9.12 1.44 10.95
N LEU A 151 8.75 1.48 9.67
CA LEU A 151 9.72 1.63 8.59
C LEU A 151 10.54 2.92 8.69
N ALA A 152 9.92 4.02 9.09
CA ALA A 152 10.60 5.30 9.27
C ALA A 152 11.62 5.26 10.43
N GLU A 153 11.29 4.56 11.51
CA GLU A 153 12.18 4.40 12.67
C GLU A 153 13.38 3.49 12.38
N PHE A 154 13.23 2.51 11.47
CA PHE A 154 14.24 1.47 11.22
C PHE A 154 15.01 1.62 9.91
N SER A 155 14.66 2.55 9.00
CA SER A 155 15.31 2.69 7.71
C SER A 155 16.13 3.97 7.58
N LYS A 156 17.47 3.87 7.48
CA LYS A 156 18.31 4.94 6.94
C LYS A 156 18.18 4.96 5.42
N PHE A 157 17.65 6.04 4.86
CA PHE A 157 17.70 6.30 3.43
C PHE A 157 19.03 6.98 3.09
N SER A 158 20.03 6.24 2.60
CA SER A 158 21.29 6.79 2.11
C SER A 158 21.16 7.20 0.65
N GLY A 159 21.31 8.49 0.32
CA GLY A 159 21.41 9.02 -1.04
C GLY A 159 20.09 9.21 -1.78
N LYS A 160 20.04 10.22 -2.68
CA LYS A 160 18.81 10.66 -3.40
C LYS A 160 18.27 9.61 -4.37
N ALA A 161 19.14 9.01 -5.17
CA ALA A 161 18.76 7.99 -6.16
C ALA A 161 18.23 6.69 -5.52
N ASN A 162 18.85 6.27 -4.42
CA ASN A 162 18.37 5.11 -3.67
C ASN A 162 17.02 5.35 -2.99
N LYS A 163 16.69 6.60 -2.62
CA LYS A 163 15.43 6.96 -1.95
C LYS A 163 14.22 6.78 -2.87
N ALA A 164 14.28 7.29 -4.11
CA ALA A 164 13.22 7.13 -5.09
C ALA A 164 13.00 5.65 -5.48
N SER A 165 14.08 4.90 -5.74
CA SER A 165 13.99 3.47 -6.05
C SER A 165 13.42 2.63 -4.90
N ARG A 166 13.77 2.95 -3.64
CA ARG A 166 13.19 2.28 -2.47
C ARG A 166 11.71 2.60 -2.29
N LEU A 167 11.31 3.85 -2.53
CA LEU A 167 9.91 4.24 -2.51
C LEU A 167 9.12 3.55 -3.63
N ALA A 168 9.71 3.37 -4.82
CA ALA A 168 9.08 2.65 -5.93
C ALA A 168 8.96 1.14 -5.69
N ALA A 169 9.77 0.54 -4.80
CA ALA A 169 9.78 -0.90 -4.54
C ALA A 169 8.46 -1.44 -3.98
N TRP A 170 7.62 -0.57 -3.41
CA TRP A 170 6.28 -0.95 -2.97
C TRP A 170 5.44 -1.50 -4.13
N CYS A 171 5.59 -0.95 -5.34
CA CYS A 171 4.78 -1.31 -6.50
C CYS A 171 4.97 -2.78 -6.94
N PRO A 172 6.20 -3.28 -7.21
CA PRO A 172 6.38 -4.70 -7.52
C PRO A 172 6.01 -5.63 -6.35
N MET A 173 6.15 -5.19 -5.08
CA MET A 173 5.70 -5.97 -3.93
C MET A 173 4.17 -6.16 -3.93
N TRP A 174 3.42 -5.11 -4.25
CA TRP A 174 1.96 -5.18 -4.41
C TRP A 174 1.55 -6.20 -5.47
N TYR A 175 2.18 -6.18 -6.65
CA TYR A 175 1.86 -7.12 -7.72
C TYR A 175 2.33 -8.55 -7.42
N ALA A 176 3.42 -8.73 -6.68
CA ALA A 176 3.81 -10.04 -6.19
C ALA A 176 2.75 -10.63 -5.24
N ALA A 177 2.20 -9.80 -4.34
CA ALA A 177 1.13 -10.20 -3.44
C ALA A 177 -0.18 -10.54 -4.18
N SER A 178 -0.59 -9.70 -5.15
CA SER A 178 -1.76 -9.98 -5.99
C SER A 178 -1.57 -11.25 -6.81
N SER A 179 -0.38 -11.49 -7.37
CA SER A 179 -0.06 -12.74 -8.09
C SER A 179 -0.13 -13.96 -7.18
N MET A 180 0.37 -13.85 -5.94
CA MET A 180 0.25 -14.92 -4.95
C MET A 180 -1.21 -15.19 -4.58
N CYS A 181 -2.06 -14.16 -4.49
CA CYS A 181 -3.49 -14.32 -4.28
C CYS A 181 -4.12 -15.17 -5.41
N PHE A 182 -3.86 -14.84 -6.66
CA PHE A 182 -4.34 -15.65 -7.79
C PHE A 182 -3.81 -17.08 -7.77
N LEU A 183 -2.56 -17.31 -7.36
CA LEU A 183 -2.03 -18.66 -7.16
C LEU A 183 -2.78 -19.43 -6.06
N ILE A 184 -3.13 -18.77 -4.97
CA ILE A 184 -3.91 -19.38 -3.88
C ILE A 184 -5.32 -19.73 -4.38
N ILE A 185 -5.99 -18.80 -5.09
CA ILE A 185 -7.30 -19.05 -5.69
C ILE A 185 -7.24 -20.22 -6.68
N PHE A 186 -6.18 -20.29 -7.50
CA PHE A 186 -5.94 -21.37 -8.43
C PHE A 186 -5.75 -22.72 -7.72
N ALA A 187 -4.98 -22.74 -6.62
CA ALA A 187 -4.82 -23.94 -5.79
C ALA A 187 -6.17 -24.38 -5.16
N LEU A 188 -6.94 -23.42 -4.62
CA LEU A 188 -8.27 -23.71 -4.06
C LEU A 188 -9.24 -24.23 -5.11
N TYR A 189 -9.16 -23.74 -6.35
CA TYR A 189 -9.98 -24.26 -7.46
C TYR A 189 -9.77 -25.76 -7.72
N PHE A 190 -8.53 -26.25 -7.60
CA PHE A 190 -8.24 -27.71 -7.75
C PHE A 190 -8.53 -28.51 -6.49
N LEU A 191 -8.50 -27.89 -5.32
CA LEU A 191 -8.75 -28.58 -4.04
C LEU A 191 -10.23 -28.70 -3.72
N LEU A 192 -11.05 -27.79 -4.22
CA LEU A 192 -12.51 -27.83 -3.99
C LEU A 192 -13.17 -28.84 -4.93
N PRO A 193 -14.05 -29.73 -4.42
CA PRO A 193 -14.85 -30.59 -5.26
C PRO A 193 -15.72 -29.78 -6.23
N ALA A 194 -15.95 -30.30 -7.45
CA ALA A 194 -16.73 -29.61 -8.49
C ALA A 194 -18.15 -29.23 -8.02
N GLU A 195 -18.74 -30.01 -7.12
CA GLU A 195 -20.05 -29.76 -6.48
C GLU A 195 -20.05 -28.49 -5.64
N HIS A 196 -18.89 -28.01 -5.20
CA HIS A 196 -18.70 -26.85 -4.34
C HIS A 196 -17.97 -25.71 -5.06
N ALA A 197 -17.93 -25.68 -6.38
CA ALA A 197 -17.24 -24.64 -7.16
C ALA A 197 -17.78 -23.22 -6.83
N ASN A 198 -19.05 -23.07 -6.51
CA ASN A 198 -19.66 -21.81 -6.07
C ASN A 198 -19.17 -21.33 -4.70
N TRP A 199 -18.47 -22.19 -3.94
CA TRP A 199 -17.85 -21.82 -2.66
C TRP A 199 -16.44 -21.24 -2.81
N LEU A 200 -15.88 -21.21 -4.03
CA LEU A 200 -14.50 -20.79 -4.25
C LEU A 200 -14.23 -19.37 -3.75
N TRP A 201 -15.13 -18.41 -4.00
CA TRP A 201 -14.98 -17.05 -3.51
C TRP A 201 -15.01 -16.96 -1.97
N ARG A 202 -15.88 -17.78 -1.32
CA ARG A 202 -15.98 -17.87 0.15
C ARG A 202 -14.72 -18.46 0.75
N ALA A 203 -14.24 -19.59 0.20
CA ALA A 203 -13.03 -20.25 0.62
C ALA A 203 -11.80 -19.32 0.45
N SER A 204 -11.75 -18.57 -0.64
CA SER A 204 -10.67 -17.60 -0.89
C SER A 204 -10.66 -16.48 0.14
N LEU A 205 -11.80 -15.94 0.54
CA LEU A 205 -11.90 -14.94 1.59
C LEU A 205 -11.49 -15.50 2.96
N ILE A 206 -12.01 -16.68 3.35
CA ILE A 206 -11.65 -17.34 4.62
C ILE A 206 -10.16 -17.63 4.69
N PHE A 207 -9.55 -18.04 3.57
CA PHE A 207 -8.13 -18.31 3.51
C PHE A 207 -7.27 -17.08 3.84
N GLY A 208 -7.78 -15.85 3.62
CA GLY A 208 -7.14 -14.60 4.04
C GLY A 208 -6.83 -14.53 5.56
N ALA A 209 -7.59 -15.26 6.38
CA ALA A 209 -7.29 -15.37 7.80
C ALA A 209 -5.98 -16.13 8.09
N VAL A 210 -5.55 -17.05 7.21
CA VAL A 210 -4.34 -17.87 7.40
C VAL A 210 -3.07 -17.02 7.42
N PRO A 211 -2.76 -16.22 6.38
CA PRO A 211 -1.58 -15.35 6.41
C PRO A 211 -1.67 -14.31 7.53
N ALA A 212 -2.85 -13.79 7.86
CA ALA A 212 -3.03 -12.87 8.99
C ALA A 212 -2.65 -13.53 10.33
N LEU A 213 -3.11 -14.75 10.59
CA LEU A 213 -2.73 -15.53 11.78
C LEU A 213 -1.23 -15.84 11.81
N LEU A 214 -0.61 -16.19 10.67
CA LEU A 214 0.83 -16.39 10.58
C LEU A 214 1.59 -15.11 10.94
N ILE A 215 1.15 -13.96 10.45
CA ILE A 215 1.75 -12.65 10.77
C ILE A 215 1.60 -12.36 12.26
N ILE A 216 0.43 -12.60 12.88
CA ILE A 216 0.23 -12.46 14.33
C ILE A 216 1.25 -13.31 15.10
N MET A 217 1.39 -14.59 14.76
CA MET A 217 2.33 -15.49 15.42
C MET A 217 3.79 -15.04 15.30
N VAL A 218 4.20 -14.55 14.12
CA VAL A 218 5.55 -14.07 13.91
C VAL A 218 5.77 -12.72 14.62
N ARG A 219 4.81 -11.78 14.52
CA ARG A 219 4.87 -10.50 15.24
C ARG A 219 4.94 -10.69 16.75
N SER A 220 4.12 -11.55 17.33
CA SER A 220 4.11 -11.81 18.79
C SER A 220 5.44 -12.37 19.31
N LYS A 221 6.20 -13.07 18.47
CA LYS A 221 7.48 -13.67 18.83
C LYS A 221 8.68 -12.75 18.61
N PHE A 222 8.63 -11.88 17.58
CA PHE A 222 9.82 -11.15 17.11
C PHE A 222 9.69 -9.64 17.19
N MET A 223 8.51 -9.09 17.49
CA MET A 223 8.32 -7.66 17.61
C MET A 223 8.11 -7.25 19.05
N ASN A 224 8.77 -6.17 19.44
CA ASN A 224 8.56 -5.43 20.68
C ASN A 224 8.02 -4.04 20.35
N GLU A 225 7.61 -3.30 21.37
CA GLU A 225 7.21 -1.92 21.22
C GLU A 225 8.38 -1.05 20.71
N SER A 226 8.06 0.10 20.14
CA SER A 226 9.06 1.06 19.67
C SER A 226 9.79 1.72 20.83
N PRO A 227 11.14 1.65 20.89
CA PRO A 227 11.88 2.37 21.91
C PRO A 227 11.78 3.90 21.78
N LEU A 228 11.55 4.42 20.56
CA LEU A 228 11.26 5.82 20.33
C LEU A 228 9.91 6.23 20.91
N TRP A 229 8.90 5.37 20.79
CA TRP A 229 7.59 5.63 21.39
C TRP A 229 7.67 5.64 22.91
N ALA A 230 8.32 4.63 23.51
CA ALA A 230 8.50 4.58 24.97
C ALA A 230 9.22 5.84 25.49
N ALA A 231 10.30 6.27 24.81
CA ALA A 231 11.02 7.49 25.17
C ALA A 231 10.14 8.75 25.01
N ASN A 232 9.30 8.83 24.00
CA ASN A 232 8.35 9.95 23.81
C ASN A 232 7.23 9.97 24.85
N GLN A 233 6.90 8.81 25.47
CA GLN A 233 5.99 8.73 26.61
C GLN A 233 6.67 9.06 27.95
N GLY A 234 7.99 9.31 27.93
CA GLY A 234 8.79 9.58 29.14
C GLY A 234 9.28 8.31 29.85
N ASP A 235 9.02 7.12 29.30
CA ASP A 235 9.49 5.84 29.88
C ASP A 235 10.85 5.47 29.29
N LEU A 236 11.89 6.14 29.77
CA LEU A 236 13.29 5.91 29.34
C LEU A 236 13.81 4.54 29.79
N LYS A 237 13.27 3.99 30.90
CA LYS A 237 13.66 2.65 31.38
C LYS A 237 13.18 1.58 30.40
N GLU A 238 11.94 1.68 29.96
CA GLU A 238 11.37 0.77 28.98
C GLU A 238 12.08 0.94 27.63
N ALA A 239 12.35 2.17 27.19
CA ALA A 239 13.13 2.44 25.99
C ALA A 239 14.53 1.78 26.05
N ALA A 240 15.23 1.86 27.19
CA ALA A 240 16.54 1.21 27.40
C ALA A 240 16.42 -0.32 27.36
N ARG A 241 15.36 -0.89 27.96
CA ARG A 241 15.09 -2.32 27.91
C ARG A 241 14.90 -2.80 26.48
N ILE A 242 14.04 -2.13 25.71
CA ILE A 242 13.76 -2.48 24.32
C ILE A 242 15.02 -2.36 23.45
N LEU A 243 15.84 -1.30 23.62
CA LEU A 243 17.12 -1.13 22.93
C LEU A 243 18.04 -2.32 23.17
N ARG A 244 18.10 -2.82 24.40
CA ARG A 244 18.94 -3.96 24.76
C ARG A 244 18.43 -5.27 24.18
N GLU A 245 17.13 -5.56 24.33
CA GLU A 245 16.53 -6.82 23.90
C GLU A 245 16.40 -6.94 22.40
N SER A 246 15.93 -5.88 21.72
CA SER A 246 15.62 -5.91 20.29
C SER A 246 16.76 -5.44 19.39
N TYR A 247 17.67 -4.60 19.91
CA TYR A 247 18.76 -4.00 19.12
C TYR A 247 20.16 -4.42 19.57
N GLY A 248 20.28 -5.09 20.73
CA GLY A 248 21.57 -5.42 21.32
C GLY A 248 22.39 -4.16 21.68
N ILE A 249 21.72 -3.03 21.94
CA ILE A 249 22.33 -1.77 22.34
C ILE A 249 22.24 -1.66 23.85
N ALA A 250 23.40 -1.71 24.52
CA ALA A 250 23.44 -1.46 25.96
C ALA A 250 23.15 0.03 26.20
N ALA A 251 21.99 0.32 26.80
CA ALA A 251 21.56 1.66 27.15
C ALA A 251 21.03 1.70 28.58
N HIS A 252 21.13 2.84 29.23
CA HIS A 252 20.55 3.11 30.54
C HIS A 252 19.94 4.52 30.55
N GLU A 253 18.99 4.74 31.45
CA GLU A 253 18.41 6.06 31.67
C GLU A 253 19.51 7.02 32.18
N ALA A 254 19.64 8.16 31.50
CA ALA A 254 20.53 9.22 31.96
C ALA A 254 19.95 9.89 33.21
N GLU A 255 20.81 10.36 34.12
CA GLU A 255 20.36 11.24 35.19
C GLU A 255 19.60 12.44 34.59
N PRO A 256 18.50 12.89 35.21
CA PRO A 256 17.68 13.94 34.64
C PRO A 256 18.44 15.25 34.51
N ASP A 257 18.90 15.58 33.32
CA ASP A 257 19.47 16.87 32.99
C ASP A 257 18.35 17.84 32.60
N ALA A 258 18.38 19.06 33.13
CA ALA A 258 17.25 19.98 33.20
C ALA A 258 16.76 20.59 31.88
N ALA A 259 17.22 20.12 30.73
CA ALA A 259 16.84 20.63 29.42
C ALA A 259 16.33 19.53 28.48
N GLN A 260 15.10 19.08 28.68
CA GLN A 260 14.42 18.32 27.63
C GLN A 260 14.14 19.23 26.43
N PRO A 261 14.58 18.88 25.21
CA PRO A 261 14.16 19.60 24.02
C PRO A 261 12.63 19.50 23.88
N ALA A 262 11.98 20.65 23.70
CA ALA A 262 10.53 20.72 23.51
C ALA A 262 10.09 19.80 22.36
N ALA A 263 8.97 19.08 22.56
CA ALA A 263 8.37 18.25 21.52
C ALA A 263 8.19 19.07 20.22
N PRO A 264 8.49 18.49 19.04
CA PRO A 264 8.37 19.23 17.79
C PRO A 264 6.95 19.76 17.62
N PRO A 265 6.79 21.01 17.14
CA PRO A 265 5.48 21.65 17.04
C PRO A 265 4.56 20.83 16.12
N LYS A 266 3.31 20.61 16.57
CA LYS A 266 2.28 19.93 15.74
C LYS A 266 2.04 20.73 14.48
N VAL A 267 2.37 20.14 13.33
CA VAL A 267 2.21 20.80 12.03
C VAL A 267 0.74 20.72 11.59
N SER A 268 0.16 21.86 11.29
CA SER A 268 -1.22 21.93 10.77
C SER A 268 -1.27 21.53 9.28
N PHE A 269 -2.29 20.79 8.86
CA PHE A 269 -2.58 20.50 7.44
C PHE A 269 -2.64 21.75 6.54
N ARG A 270 -2.97 22.92 7.11
CA ARG A 270 -3.04 24.19 6.36
C ARG A 270 -1.73 24.59 5.72
N VAL A 271 -0.58 24.11 6.20
CA VAL A 271 0.73 24.42 5.63
C VAL A 271 0.88 23.89 4.20
N LEU A 272 0.23 22.75 3.88
CA LEU A 272 0.27 22.14 2.56
C LEU A 272 -0.35 23.02 1.46
N PHE A 273 -1.27 23.90 1.83
CA PHE A 273 -2.00 24.79 0.90
C PHE A 273 -1.41 26.19 0.80
N ARG A 274 -0.34 26.47 1.54
CA ARG A 274 0.40 27.75 1.45
C ARG A 274 1.52 27.66 0.41
N LYS A 275 1.97 28.81 -0.12
CA LYS A 275 3.22 28.88 -0.90
C LYS A 275 4.40 28.49 0.03
N PRO A 276 5.39 27.72 -0.43
CA PRO A 276 5.60 27.22 -1.80
C PRO A 276 4.97 25.85 -2.09
N TYR A 277 4.19 25.25 -1.17
CA TYR A 277 3.75 23.84 -1.26
C TYR A 277 2.45 23.64 -2.07
N ARG A 278 1.64 24.69 -2.26
CA ARG A 278 0.31 24.60 -2.87
C ARG A 278 0.30 23.88 -4.23
N GLU A 279 1.20 24.21 -5.13
CA GLU A 279 1.27 23.59 -6.46
C GLU A 279 1.72 22.13 -6.40
N ARG A 280 2.68 21.83 -5.50
CA ARG A 280 3.16 20.46 -5.25
C ARG A 280 2.06 19.58 -4.67
N THR A 281 1.32 20.14 -3.71
CA THR A 281 0.15 19.48 -3.10
C THR A 281 -0.92 19.20 -4.14
N LEU A 282 -1.21 20.17 -5.02
CA LEU A 282 -2.20 20.00 -6.08
C LEU A 282 -1.82 18.86 -7.03
N VAL A 283 -0.58 18.85 -7.56
CA VAL A 283 -0.12 17.79 -8.46
C VAL A 283 -0.13 16.43 -7.76
N ALA A 284 0.45 16.32 -6.56
CA ALA A 284 0.46 15.07 -5.81
C ALA A 284 -0.96 14.57 -5.51
N SER A 285 -1.89 15.47 -5.20
CA SER A 285 -3.30 15.14 -4.93
C SER A 285 -4.01 14.61 -6.16
N VAL A 286 -3.93 15.32 -7.28
CA VAL A 286 -4.55 14.90 -8.54
C VAL A 286 -3.98 13.54 -8.99
N MET A 287 -2.66 13.38 -8.94
CA MET A 287 -2.04 12.10 -9.27
C MET A 287 -2.55 10.97 -8.38
N ASN A 288 -2.56 11.15 -7.05
CA ASN A 288 -2.98 10.10 -6.13
C ASN A 288 -4.45 9.69 -6.33
N VAL A 289 -5.35 10.66 -6.53
CA VAL A 289 -6.77 10.38 -6.82
C VAL A 289 -6.91 9.61 -8.13
N CYS A 290 -6.29 10.09 -9.21
CA CYS A 290 -6.42 9.50 -10.54
C CYS A 290 -5.77 8.11 -10.62
N ILE A 291 -4.55 7.94 -10.08
CA ILE A 291 -3.88 6.64 -10.02
C ILE A 291 -4.76 5.62 -9.30
N SER A 292 -5.26 6.00 -8.10
CA SER A 292 -6.05 5.08 -7.29
C SER A 292 -7.41 4.77 -7.90
N PHE A 293 -8.05 5.76 -8.53
CA PHE A 293 -9.29 5.56 -9.28
C PHE A 293 -9.08 4.59 -10.44
N GLU A 294 -8.10 4.87 -11.30
CA GLU A 294 -7.84 4.10 -12.51
C GLU A 294 -7.36 2.68 -12.19
N TYR A 295 -6.41 2.56 -11.25
CA TYR A 295 -5.94 1.26 -10.77
C TYR A 295 -7.10 0.40 -10.26
N THR A 296 -7.92 0.98 -9.39
CA THR A 296 -9.04 0.24 -8.79
C THR A 296 -10.12 -0.09 -9.82
N ALA A 297 -10.39 0.81 -10.77
CA ALA A 297 -11.34 0.56 -11.85
C ALA A 297 -10.93 -0.62 -12.74
N ILE A 298 -9.66 -0.74 -13.08
CA ILE A 298 -9.19 -1.76 -14.02
C ILE A 298 -8.66 -3.01 -13.31
N ALA A 299 -7.74 -2.85 -12.35
CA ALA A 299 -7.08 -3.99 -11.71
C ALA A 299 -8.00 -4.76 -10.75
N PHE A 300 -8.89 -4.06 -10.03
CA PHE A 300 -9.87 -4.75 -9.18
C PHE A 300 -10.90 -5.51 -10.03
N PHE A 301 -11.38 -4.94 -11.12
CA PHE A 301 -12.38 -5.60 -11.99
C PHE A 301 -11.73 -6.43 -13.12
N LEU A 302 -10.41 -6.62 -13.09
CA LEU A 302 -9.68 -7.37 -14.12
C LEU A 302 -10.27 -8.76 -14.42
N PRO A 303 -10.60 -9.61 -13.42
CA PRO A 303 -11.22 -10.89 -13.70
C PRO A 303 -12.58 -10.77 -14.40
N SER A 304 -13.45 -9.85 -13.95
CA SER A 304 -14.74 -9.61 -14.59
C SER A 304 -14.61 -9.07 -16.02
N ILE A 305 -13.65 -8.18 -16.26
CA ILE A 305 -13.34 -7.65 -17.59
C ILE A 305 -12.83 -8.77 -18.50
N LEU A 306 -11.92 -9.61 -18.01
CA LEU A 306 -11.40 -10.77 -18.76
C LEU A 306 -12.50 -11.78 -19.07
N ALA A 307 -13.39 -12.08 -18.12
CA ALA A 307 -14.52 -12.98 -18.34
C ALA A 307 -15.43 -12.52 -19.48
N GLN A 308 -15.66 -11.21 -19.61
CA GLN A 308 -16.42 -10.63 -20.73
C GLN A 308 -15.74 -10.79 -22.08
N PHE A 309 -14.40 -10.61 -22.13
CA PHE A 309 -13.66 -10.74 -23.40
C PHE A 309 -13.43 -12.20 -23.80
N LEU A 310 -13.16 -13.06 -22.83
CA LEU A 310 -12.87 -14.46 -23.09
C LEU A 310 -14.15 -15.30 -23.32
N GLY A 311 -15.31 -14.83 -22.82
CA GLY A 311 -16.52 -15.69 -22.74
C GLY A 311 -16.24 -16.98 -21.96
N ALA A 312 -15.29 -16.96 -21.02
CA ALA A 312 -14.56 -18.12 -20.57
C ALA A 312 -14.97 -18.59 -19.18
N GLY A 313 -14.58 -19.81 -18.86
CA GLY A 313 -14.77 -20.39 -17.54
C GLY A 313 -13.82 -19.80 -16.48
N VAL A 314 -14.00 -20.29 -15.27
CA VAL A 314 -13.25 -19.87 -14.07
C VAL A 314 -11.73 -20.06 -14.24
N PHE A 315 -11.33 -21.21 -14.81
CA PHE A 315 -9.92 -21.58 -15.00
C PHE A 315 -9.18 -20.59 -15.91
N GLU A 316 -9.76 -20.27 -17.06
CA GLU A 316 -9.18 -19.34 -18.04
C GLU A 316 -9.06 -17.92 -17.45
N THR A 317 -10.08 -17.48 -16.71
CA THR A 317 -10.10 -16.17 -16.08
C THR A 317 -9.01 -16.02 -15.00
N ILE A 318 -8.84 -17.03 -14.13
CA ILE A 318 -7.79 -17.03 -13.10
C ILE A 318 -6.41 -17.07 -13.77
N SER A 319 -6.24 -17.98 -14.77
CA SER A 319 -4.96 -18.14 -15.47
C SER A 319 -4.54 -16.89 -16.21
N ALA A 320 -5.48 -16.22 -16.90
CA ALA A 320 -5.22 -14.96 -17.59
C ALA A 320 -4.90 -13.83 -16.59
N SER A 321 -5.64 -13.72 -15.49
CA SER A 321 -5.39 -12.72 -14.44
C SER A 321 -4.00 -12.90 -13.81
N LEU A 322 -3.63 -14.13 -13.48
CA LEU A 322 -2.30 -14.46 -12.96
C LEU A 322 -1.21 -14.12 -13.99
N GLY A 323 -1.40 -14.57 -15.24
CA GLY A 323 -0.46 -14.31 -16.32
C GLY A 323 -0.21 -12.81 -16.55
N LEU A 324 -1.28 -12.02 -16.61
CA LEU A 324 -1.18 -10.58 -16.79
C LEU A 324 -0.50 -9.88 -15.60
N ASN A 325 -0.78 -10.29 -14.37
CA ASN A 325 -0.12 -9.73 -13.19
C ASN A 325 1.37 -10.05 -13.16
N VAL A 326 1.77 -11.31 -13.43
CA VAL A 326 3.19 -11.73 -13.40
C VAL A 326 3.97 -11.14 -14.59
N LEU A 327 3.43 -11.28 -15.81
CA LEU A 327 4.18 -10.93 -17.03
C LEU A 327 4.22 -9.40 -17.28
N PHE A 328 3.18 -8.67 -16.91
CA PHE A 328 3.06 -7.27 -17.23
C PHE A 328 3.17 -6.38 -15.98
N ALA A 329 2.29 -6.56 -14.99
CA ALA A 329 2.25 -5.68 -13.83
C ALA A 329 3.52 -5.75 -12.98
N PHE A 330 3.96 -6.95 -12.61
CA PHE A 330 5.17 -7.17 -11.82
C PHE A 330 6.44 -6.71 -12.55
N THR A 331 6.58 -7.06 -13.83
CA THR A 331 7.73 -6.63 -14.65
C THR A 331 7.74 -5.12 -14.86
N GLY A 332 6.57 -4.51 -15.07
CA GLY A 332 6.39 -3.04 -15.09
C GLY A 332 6.87 -2.42 -13.77
N GLY A 333 6.46 -2.96 -12.63
CA GLY A 333 6.89 -2.49 -11.32
C GLY A 333 8.41 -2.57 -11.11
N LEU A 334 9.05 -3.67 -11.53
CA LEU A 334 10.51 -3.80 -11.50
C LEU A 334 11.21 -2.78 -12.40
N LEU A 335 10.65 -2.52 -13.57
CA LEU A 335 11.16 -1.47 -14.47
C LEU A 335 11.00 -0.10 -13.83
N GLY A 336 9.83 0.21 -13.25
CA GLY A 336 9.54 1.45 -12.54
C GLY A 336 10.53 1.74 -11.42
N MET A 337 10.86 0.72 -10.62
CA MET A 337 11.89 0.82 -9.59
C MET A 337 13.27 1.18 -10.16
N ARG A 338 13.64 0.62 -11.33
CA ARG A 338 14.89 0.94 -12.02
C ARG A 338 14.88 2.33 -12.69
N LEU A 339 13.74 2.74 -13.24
CA LEU A 339 13.62 4.05 -13.90
C LEU A 339 13.56 5.21 -12.89
N ALA A 340 13.00 4.99 -11.72
CA ALA A 340 12.81 6.00 -10.68
C ALA A 340 14.13 6.68 -10.20
N TRP A 341 15.28 6.03 -10.38
CA TRP A 341 16.58 6.63 -10.04
C TRP A 341 17.34 7.20 -11.25
N LYS A 342 16.98 6.74 -12.48
CA LYS A 342 17.66 7.13 -13.72
C LYS A 342 17.04 8.37 -14.37
N TYR A 343 15.73 8.49 -14.30
CA TYR A 343 14.97 9.49 -15.04
C TYR A 343 14.15 10.37 -14.09
N PRO A 344 13.88 11.63 -14.48
CA PRO A 344 13.02 12.51 -13.73
C PRO A 344 11.63 11.89 -13.54
N SER A 345 11.14 11.90 -12.30
CA SER A 345 9.85 11.28 -11.91
C SER A 345 8.67 11.77 -12.76
N ARG A 346 8.68 13.05 -13.12
CA ARG A 346 7.65 13.66 -13.96
C ARG A 346 7.59 13.00 -15.35
N HIS A 347 8.73 12.75 -16.00
CA HIS A 347 8.76 12.12 -17.32
C HIS A 347 8.30 10.66 -17.28
N VAL A 348 8.70 9.93 -16.24
CA VAL A 348 8.26 8.54 -16.02
C VAL A 348 6.74 8.49 -15.78
N ALA A 349 6.20 9.43 -14.99
CA ALA A 349 4.75 9.54 -14.76
C ALA A 349 3.99 9.83 -16.07
N ILE A 350 4.42 10.84 -16.84
CA ILE A 350 3.76 11.20 -18.09
C ILE A 350 3.80 10.04 -19.09
N ALA A 351 4.94 9.35 -19.23
CA ALA A 351 5.05 8.20 -20.12
C ALA A 351 4.12 7.05 -19.72
N GLY A 352 4.02 6.76 -18.41
CA GLY A 352 3.11 5.74 -17.88
C GLY A 352 1.65 6.07 -18.13
N PHE A 353 1.21 7.27 -17.75
CA PHE A 353 -0.17 7.72 -18.00
C PHE A 353 -0.51 7.79 -19.49
N ALA A 354 0.42 8.22 -20.35
CA ALA A 354 0.19 8.25 -21.80
C ALA A 354 -0.02 6.83 -22.35
N LEU A 355 0.76 5.86 -21.90
CA LEU A 355 0.62 4.47 -22.31
C LEU A 355 -0.68 3.86 -21.80
N GLN A 356 -1.11 4.17 -20.56
CA GLN A 356 -2.40 3.77 -19.99
C GLN A 356 -3.55 4.38 -20.81
N PHE A 357 -3.49 5.67 -21.10
CA PHE A 357 -4.48 6.36 -21.92
C PHE A 357 -4.65 5.69 -23.29
N ILE A 358 -3.54 5.41 -23.99
CA ILE A 358 -3.54 4.72 -25.27
C ILE A 358 -4.18 3.32 -25.15
N ALA A 359 -3.81 2.56 -24.13
CA ALA A 359 -4.35 1.23 -23.90
C ALA A 359 -5.86 1.25 -23.65
N LEU A 360 -6.36 2.19 -22.83
CA LEU A 360 -7.79 2.33 -22.54
C LEU A 360 -8.59 2.79 -23.75
N ILE A 361 -8.07 3.73 -24.54
CA ILE A 361 -8.69 4.13 -25.80
C ILE A 361 -8.75 2.96 -26.79
N ALA A 362 -7.67 2.19 -26.89
CA ALA A 362 -7.67 0.98 -27.72
C ALA A 362 -8.73 -0.04 -27.25
N LEU A 363 -8.86 -0.28 -25.95
CA LEU A 363 -9.91 -1.15 -25.40
C LEU A 363 -11.32 -0.63 -25.71
N ALA A 364 -11.57 0.67 -25.61
CA ALA A 364 -12.83 1.28 -25.97
C ALA A 364 -13.17 1.10 -27.48
N LEU A 365 -12.17 1.24 -28.34
CA LEU A 365 -12.33 1.05 -29.80
C LEU A 365 -12.51 -0.42 -30.19
N ILE A 366 -11.87 -1.36 -29.49
CA ILE A 366 -12.03 -2.79 -29.70
C ILE A 366 -13.47 -3.23 -29.33
N GLY A 367 -14.05 -2.64 -28.31
CA GLY A 367 -15.42 -2.95 -27.85
C GLY A 367 -15.59 -4.40 -27.43
N HIS A 368 -16.59 -5.10 -28.00
CA HIS A 368 -16.87 -6.53 -27.76
C HIS A 368 -16.34 -7.38 -28.93
N PRO A 369 -15.08 -7.85 -28.88
CA PRO A 369 -14.51 -8.59 -30.00
C PRO A 369 -15.12 -9.99 -30.10
N GLN A 370 -15.53 -10.37 -31.31
CA GLN A 370 -16.03 -11.73 -31.61
C GLN A 370 -14.92 -12.64 -32.18
N ALA A 371 -13.92 -12.04 -32.82
CA ALA A 371 -12.82 -12.78 -33.42
C ALA A 371 -11.68 -12.99 -32.42
N ALA A 372 -11.03 -14.15 -32.47
CA ALA A 372 -9.90 -14.49 -31.59
C ALA A 372 -8.77 -13.45 -31.62
N PHE A 373 -8.50 -12.85 -32.77
CA PHE A 373 -7.52 -11.76 -32.90
C PHE A 373 -7.91 -10.53 -32.06
N GLY A 374 -9.18 -10.12 -32.09
CA GLY A 374 -9.69 -9.00 -31.31
C GLY A 374 -9.62 -9.26 -29.79
N VAL A 375 -9.96 -10.50 -29.36
CA VAL A 375 -9.85 -10.94 -27.98
C VAL A 375 -8.38 -10.88 -27.51
N GLY A 376 -7.46 -11.44 -28.33
CA GLY A 376 -6.02 -11.40 -28.02
C GLY A 376 -5.49 -9.98 -27.93
N LEU A 377 -5.96 -9.07 -28.80
CA LEU A 377 -5.58 -7.65 -28.77
C LEU A 377 -6.12 -6.96 -27.49
N ALA A 378 -7.37 -7.24 -27.08
CA ALA A 378 -7.93 -6.69 -25.84
C ALA A 378 -7.14 -7.14 -24.60
N ILE A 379 -6.77 -8.42 -24.51
CA ILE A 379 -5.93 -8.97 -23.45
C ILE A 379 -4.54 -8.31 -23.45
N LEU A 380 -3.95 -8.10 -24.64
CA LEU A 380 -2.67 -7.40 -24.77
C LEU A 380 -2.76 -5.95 -24.29
N MET A 381 -3.85 -5.23 -24.60
CA MET A 381 -4.05 -3.86 -24.15
C MET A 381 -4.25 -3.78 -22.63
N LEU A 382 -4.96 -4.75 -22.01
CA LEU A 382 -5.02 -4.87 -20.56
C LEU A 382 -3.64 -5.13 -19.93
N GLY A 383 -2.86 -6.02 -20.56
CA GLY A 383 -1.46 -6.25 -20.14
C GLY A 383 -0.61 -4.99 -20.25
N LEU A 384 -0.71 -4.27 -21.37
CA LEU A 384 0.01 -3.01 -21.60
C LEU A 384 -0.38 -1.95 -20.57
N TRP A 385 -1.65 -1.86 -20.24
CA TRP A 385 -2.14 -0.96 -19.19
C TRP A 385 -1.53 -1.33 -17.82
N LEU A 386 -1.56 -2.61 -17.42
CA LEU A 386 -0.94 -3.10 -16.19
C LEU A 386 0.57 -2.85 -16.13
N PHE A 387 1.27 -3.06 -17.25
CA PHE A 387 2.69 -2.77 -17.36
C PHE A 387 2.97 -1.27 -17.18
N ALA A 388 2.15 -0.42 -17.83
CA ALA A 388 2.27 1.03 -17.73
C ALA A 388 2.01 1.52 -16.30
N GLU A 389 1.00 0.97 -15.63
CA GLU A 389 0.73 1.26 -14.21
C GLU A 389 1.94 0.92 -13.35
N GLY A 390 2.51 -0.27 -13.53
CA GLY A 390 3.66 -0.71 -12.76
C GLY A 390 4.89 0.20 -12.90
N PHE A 391 5.28 0.55 -14.14
CA PHE A 391 6.51 1.32 -14.33
C PHE A 391 6.34 2.83 -14.12
N GLY A 392 5.15 3.34 -14.33
CA GLY A 392 4.85 4.77 -14.30
C GLY A 392 4.06 5.18 -13.05
N PRO A 393 2.73 5.35 -13.18
CA PRO A 393 1.87 5.90 -12.13
C PRO A 393 2.01 5.21 -10.78
N GLY A 394 1.92 3.87 -10.72
CA GLY A 394 2.02 3.11 -9.47
C GLY A 394 3.36 3.32 -8.77
N ALA A 395 4.50 3.32 -9.49
CA ALA A 395 5.80 3.64 -8.91
C ALA A 395 5.82 5.07 -8.34
N GLN A 396 5.14 6.03 -8.97
CA GLN A 396 5.11 7.44 -8.58
C GLN A 396 4.16 7.76 -7.43
N MET A 397 3.21 6.89 -7.13
CA MET A 397 2.20 7.07 -6.08
C MET A 397 2.81 7.40 -4.70
N MET A 398 3.97 6.82 -4.37
CA MET A 398 4.70 7.09 -3.13
C MET A 398 5.79 8.14 -3.30
N ILE A 399 6.41 8.23 -4.49
CA ILE A 399 7.52 9.14 -4.74
C ILE A 399 7.06 10.59 -4.66
N TYR A 400 5.96 10.95 -5.35
CA TYR A 400 5.49 12.33 -5.40
C TYR A 400 5.17 12.89 -4.01
N PRO A 401 4.28 12.28 -3.20
CA PRO A 401 4.00 12.85 -1.88
C PRO A 401 5.20 12.80 -0.93
N ALA A 402 6.05 11.77 -1.00
CA ALA A 402 7.19 11.65 -0.09
C ALA A 402 8.33 12.63 -0.39
N LEU A 403 8.54 12.97 -1.67
CA LEU A 403 9.63 13.87 -2.10
C LEU A 403 9.16 15.30 -2.42
N SER A 404 7.89 15.63 -2.22
CA SER A 404 7.35 16.98 -2.43
C SER A 404 7.50 17.89 -1.23
N TYR A 405 7.77 17.33 -0.03
CA TYR A 405 7.77 18.08 1.21
C TYR A 405 9.04 17.89 2.02
N PRO A 406 9.53 18.94 2.73
CA PRO A 406 10.64 18.82 3.66
C PRO A 406 10.28 17.93 4.85
N THR A 407 11.33 17.41 5.52
CA THR A 407 11.19 16.44 6.61
C THR A 407 10.14 16.81 7.67
N PRO A 408 10.03 18.06 8.17
CA PRO A 408 9.06 18.39 9.23
C PRO A 408 7.59 18.25 8.84
N ILE A 409 7.26 18.38 7.54
CA ILE A 409 5.86 18.34 7.05
C ILE A 409 5.60 17.15 6.11
N ARG A 410 6.60 16.32 5.87
CA ARG A 410 6.55 15.18 4.92
C ARG A 410 5.48 14.16 5.30
N ALA A 411 5.43 13.77 6.58
CA ALA A 411 4.42 12.81 7.06
C ALA A 411 2.99 13.32 6.86
N THR A 412 2.75 14.61 7.13
CA THR A 412 1.47 15.28 6.88
C THR A 412 1.09 15.26 5.40
N GLY A 413 2.06 15.55 4.50
CA GLY A 413 1.84 15.54 3.06
C GLY A 413 1.56 14.14 2.50
N VAL A 414 2.30 13.14 2.94
CA VAL A 414 2.09 11.73 2.56
C VAL A 414 0.73 11.25 3.06
N GLY A 415 0.38 11.51 4.33
CA GLY A 415 -0.90 11.13 4.91
C GLY A 415 -2.09 11.76 4.18
N PHE A 416 -1.97 13.04 3.80
CA PHE A 416 -2.98 13.72 2.99
C PHE A 416 -3.16 13.07 1.62
N GLY A 417 -2.05 12.79 0.90
CA GLY A 417 -2.08 12.10 -0.39
C GLY A 417 -2.72 10.71 -0.29
N ARG A 418 -2.41 9.94 0.76
CA ARG A 418 -3.01 8.61 0.99
C ARG A 418 -4.51 8.66 1.27
N SER A 419 -4.96 9.65 2.03
CA SER A 419 -6.41 9.85 2.25
C SER A 419 -7.15 10.11 0.94
N LEU A 420 -6.56 10.91 0.04
CA LEU A 420 -7.12 11.17 -1.28
C LEU A 420 -7.11 9.92 -2.18
N SER A 421 -6.06 9.08 -2.10
CA SER A 421 -6.04 7.78 -2.77
C SER A 421 -7.23 6.91 -2.36
N GLY A 422 -7.53 6.82 -1.07
CA GLY A 422 -8.69 6.09 -0.55
C GLY A 422 -10.01 6.57 -1.15
N ILE A 423 -10.17 7.90 -1.31
CA ILE A 423 -11.35 8.49 -1.96
C ILE A 423 -11.42 8.08 -3.43
N GLY A 424 -10.30 8.16 -4.19
CA GLY A 424 -10.24 7.73 -5.59
C GLY A 424 -10.65 6.27 -5.76
N SER A 425 -10.10 5.38 -4.93
CA SER A 425 -10.45 3.95 -4.95
C SER A 425 -11.92 3.69 -4.58
N ALA A 426 -12.44 4.36 -3.54
CA ALA A 426 -13.85 4.20 -3.14
C ALA A 426 -14.80 4.62 -4.25
N LEU A 427 -14.51 5.74 -4.92
CA LEU A 427 -15.29 6.23 -6.06
C LEU A 427 -15.26 5.23 -7.22
N ALA A 428 -14.08 4.69 -7.56
CA ALA A 428 -13.94 3.70 -8.62
C ALA A 428 -14.78 2.44 -8.33
N LEU A 429 -14.62 1.86 -7.13
CA LEU A 429 -15.36 0.66 -6.72
C LEU A 429 -16.87 0.86 -6.71
N PHE A 430 -17.32 2.06 -6.32
CA PHE A 430 -18.74 2.38 -6.28
C PHE A 430 -19.33 2.61 -7.68
N ILE A 431 -18.62 3.36 -8.52
CA ILE A 431 -19.15 3.84 -9.81
C ILE A 431 -19.00 2.78 -10.90
N LEU A 432 -17.92 1.97 -10.90
CA LEU A 432 -17.62 1.10 -12.04
C LEU A 432 -18.70 0.05 -12.34
N PRO A 433 -19.31 -0.65 -11.37
CA PRO A 433 -20.41 -1.57 -11.67
C PRO A 433 -21.59 -0.89 -12.37
N ILE A 434 -21.85 0.38 -12.03
CA ILE A 434 -22.91 1.19 -12.65
C ILE A 434 -22.52 1.57 -14.08
N LEU A 435 -21.27 2.00 -14.30
CA LEU A 435 -20.75 2.33 -15.62
C LEU A 435 -20.76 1.10 -16.54
N GLN A 436 -20.30 -0.04 -16.01
CA GLN A 436 -20.24 -1.30 -16.75
C GLN A 436 -21.64 -1.78 -17.16
N ALA A 437 -22.60 -1.71 -16.24
CA ALA A 437 -23.99 -2.09 -16.53
C ALA A 437 -24.68 -1.17 -17.55
N ARG A 438 -24.31 0.14 -17.57
CA ARG A 438 -24.93 1.13 -18.44
C ARG A 438 -24.26 1.29 -19.81
N PHE A 439 -22.94 1.20 -19.85
CA PHE A 439 -22.13 1.52 -21.01
C PHE A 439 -21.31 0.33 -21.56
N GLY A 440 -21.29 -0.81 -20.83
CA GLY A 440 -20.47 -1.95 -21.24
C GLY A 440 -19.00 -1.55 -21.40
N THR A 441 -18.40 -1.90 -22.54
CA THR A 441 -17.00 -1.55 -22.87
C THR A 441 -16.77 -0.06 -23.13
N ASP A 442 -17.82 0.72 -23.42
CA ASP A 442 -17.68 2.18 -23.59
C ASP A 442 -17.28 2.88 -22.28
N MET A 443 -17.38 2.20 -21.15
CA MET A 443 -16.84 2.72 -19.87
C MET A 443 -15.36 3.07 -19.95
N PHE A 444 -14.57 2.41 -20.83
CA PHE A 444 -13.15 2.70 -20.99
C PHE A 444 -12.88 4.13 -21.49
N TRP A 445 -13.78 4.76 -22.24
CA TRP A 445 -13.71 6.18 -22.59
C TRP A 445 -13.72 7.06 -21.34
N ILE A 446 -14.58 6.74 -20.39
CA ILE A 446 -14.73 7.49 -19.13
C ILE A 446 -13.50 7.27 -18.23
N VAL A 447 -13.08 6.00 -18.09
CA VAL A 447 -11.92 5.64 -17.25
C VAL A 447 -10.63 6.26 -17.80
N SER A 448 -10.47 6.38 -19.14
CA SER A 448 -9.28 6.98 -19.75
C SER A 448 -9.05 8.45 -19.36
N LEU A 449 -10.11 9.16 -18.93
CA LEU A 449 -9.96 10.53 -18.43
C LEU A 449 -9.10 10.59 -17.16
N ALA A 450 -9.11 9.53 -16.35
CA ALA A 450 -8.29 9.44 -15.14
C ALA A 450 -6.78 9.36 -15.50
N ALA A 451 -6.42 8.81 -16.65
CA ALA A 451 -5.05 8.87 -17.17
C ALA A 451 -4.72 10.23 -17.82
N ALA A 452 -5.68 10.85 -18.50
CA ALA A 452 -5.47 12.12 -19.21
C ALA A 452 -5.29 13.31 -18.26
N ILE A 453 -6.08 13.39 -17.18
CA ILE A 453 -6.05 14.50 -16.23
C ILE A 453 -4.65 14.71 -15.61
N PRO A 454 -3.96 13.70 -15.05
CA PRO A 454 -2.61 13.88 -14.51
C PRO A 454 -1.60 14.36 -15.55
N ILE A 455 -1.70 13.90 -16.80
CA ILE A 455 -0.81 14.37 -17.88
C ILE A 455 -0.93 15.89 -18.04
N VAL A 456 -2.16 16.41 -18.12
CA VAL A 456 -2.40 17.86 -18.25
C VAL A 456 -1.79 18.63 -17.06
N PHE A 457 -2.04 18.17 -15.82
CA PHE A 457 -1.47 18.82 -14.65
C PHE A 457 0.07 18.77 -14.61
N LEU A 458 0.68 17.62 -14.99
CA LEU A 458 2.13 17.48 -15.06
C LEU A 458 2.76 18.32 -16.19
N LEU A 459 2.05 18.61 -17.26
CA LEU A 459 2.53 19.49 -18.35
C LEU A 459 2.45 20.96 -17.95
N ILE A 460 1.39 21.37 -17.22
CA ILE A 460 1.21 22.75 -16.75
C ILE A 460 2.14 23.04 -15.57
N ILE A 461 2.08 22.21 -14.52
CA ILE A 461 2.87 22.39 -13.31
C ILE A 461 4.14 21.53 -13.44
N ARG A 462 5.23 22.15 -13.88
CA ARG A 462 6.51 21.50 -14.17
C ARG A 462 7.33 21.18 -12.91
N PHE A 463 6.67 20.68 -11.87
CA PHE A 463 7.33 20.29 -10.64
C PHE A 463 7.98 18.91 -10.77
N GLU A 464 9.28 18.82 -10.39
CA GLU A 464 10.06 17.59 -10.38
C GLU A 464 10.53 17.27 -8.95
N PRO A 465 9.95 16.25 -8.29
CA PRO A 465 10.26 15.96 -6.90
C PRO A 465 11.68 15.40 -6.68
N THR A 466 12.31 14.85 -7.73
CA THR A 466 13.64 14.24 -7.64
C THR A 466 14.79 15.19 -8.02
N ALA A 467 14.51 16.40 -8.52
CA ALA A 467 15.53 17.30 -9.03
C ALA A 467 16.43 17.94 -7.97
N ARG A 468 15.90 18.19 -6.76
CA ARG A 468 16.63 18.86 -5.66
C ARG A 468 16.24 18.27 -4.31
N ASP A 469 17.19 18.37 -3.34
CA ASP A 469 16.84 18.09 -1.95
C ASP A 469 15.99 19.25 -1.41
N ILE A 470 14.77 18.91 -1.02
CA ILE A 470 13.80 19.91 -0.54
C ILE A 470 14.20 20.36 0.87
N ASP A 471 14.91 19.51 1.61
CA ASP A 471 15.47 19.86 2.91
C ASP A 471 16.54 20.96 2.78
N ASP A 472 17.36 20.95 1.70
CA ASP A 472 18.33 22.01 1.40
C ASP A 472 17.68 23.37 1.03
N LEU A 473 16.41 23.37 0.61
CA LEU A 473 15.65 24.57 0.28
C LEU A 473 14.92 25.16 1.49
N ALA A 474 14.62 24.34 2.49
CA ALA A 474 13.97 24.80 3.73
C ALA A 474 14.91 25.61 4.62
N ASP A 475 16.23 25.35 4.54
CA ASP A 475 17.26 26.10 5.27
C ASP A 475 17.57 27.49 4.65
N ARG A 476 16.97 27.80 3.47
CA ARG A 476 17.18 29.07 2.76
C ARG A 476 15.94 29.97 2.68
N ALA A 477 14.82 29.54 3.24
CA ALA A 477 13.53 30.24 3.27
C ALA A 477 13.14 30.65 4.69
#